data_2c123fa6b3e618ddea1def052d37883f
#
_entry.id   2c123fa6b3e618ddea1def052d37883f
#
_cell.length_a   1.000
_cell.length_b   1.000
_cell.length_c   1.000
_cell.angle_alpha   90.00
_cell.angle_beta   90.00
_cell.angle_gamma   90.00
#
_symmetry.space_group_name_H-M   'P 1'
#
loop_
_entity.id
_entity.type
_entity.pdbx_description
1 polymer ?
#
loop_
_entity_poly.entity_id
_entity_poly.type
_entity_poly.pdbx_seq_one_letter_code
_entity_poly.pdbx_strand_id
1 'polypeptide(L)'
;KSYKKWEPLKESMPTLIIGNCIILVFFIVIGTMLILIVWKNITGRAIREQQRIAMTNAVAHNLKTPLCVINGFSENLREESGYLTKQHYINVIQEQANEMDILVHKMLNFSKLESDSAKLNIKSFNIKTELENIANKYNNISSKNIIVTADDKEIFADKELMELLFENLIENAVKYSKDNSDIKISFANNNFNISNECDEISKKDLKKIWKPYNRLEKDEEVRGTGIGLSIVKHILKLHRIKPYTEYSGGRLIIGFYI
;
A
#
# COMPACT_ATOMS: atom_id res chain seq x y z
N LYS A 1 -50.55 -60.36 -41.06
CA LYS A 1 -49.15 -60.06 -40.61
C LYS A 1 -48.88 -58.59 -40.87
N SER A 2 -48.92 -57.72 -39.83
CA SER A 2 -48.60 -56.32 -39.92
C SER A 2 -47.05 -56.17 -39.86
N TYR A 3 -46.46 -55.72 -40.93
CA TYR A 3 -45.02 -55.36 -40.95
C TYR A 3 -44.85 -54.04 -40.20
N LYS A 4 -44.21 -54.06 -39.03
CA LYS A 4 -43.82 -52.86 -38.30
C LYS A 4 -42.75 -52.16 -39.13
N LYS A 5 -43.09 -51.07 -39.72
CA LYS A 5 -42.12 -50.26 -40.52
C LYS A 5 -41.09 -49.72 -39.56
N TRP A 6 -39.84 -50.22 -39.67
CA TRP A 6 -38.75 -49.80 -38.85
C TRP A 6 -38.28 -48.39 -39.29
N GLU A 7 -38.50 -47.39 -38.46
CA GLU A 7 -38.09 -45.99 -38.71
C GLU A 7 -36.94 -45.61 -37.77
N PRO A 8 -35.68 -46.03 -38.05
CA PRO A 8 -34.51 -45.83 -37.16
C PRO A 8 -34.19 -44.36 -36.96
N LEU A 9 -34.53 -43.48 -37.90
CA LEU A 9 -34.31 -42.03 -37.84
C LEU A 9 -35.18 -41.31 -36.78
N LYS A 10 -36.44 -41.79 -36.54
CA LYS A 10 -37.32 -41.21 -35.53
C LYS A 10 -36.88 -41.56 -34.10
N GLU A 11 -36.28 -42.67 -33.87
CA GLU A 11 -35.76 -43.08 -32.53
C GLU A 11 -34.44 -42.42 -32.17
N SER A 12 -33.59 -42.07 -33.16
CA SER A 12 -32.29 -41.45 -32.93
C SER A 12 -32.30 -39.92 -32.92
N MET A 13 -33.33 -39.28 -33.47
CA MET A 13 -33.47 -37.82 -33.53
C MET A 13 -33.42 -37.10 -32.17
N PRO A 14 -34.11 -37.55 -31.11
CA PRO A 14 -34.06 -36.91 -29.80
C PRO A 14 -32.68 -36.95 -29.16
N THR A 15 -31.96 -38.06 -29.33
CA THR A 15 -30.60 -38.20 -28.78
C THR A 15 -29.58 -37.31 -29.51
N LEU A 16 -29.74 -37.14 -30.83
CA LEU A 16 -28.90 -36.22 -31.63
C LEU A 16 -29.15 -34.78 -31.26
N ILE A 17 -30.43 -34.41 -31.04
CA ILE A 17 -30.79 -33.02 -30.64
C ILE A 17 -30.21 -32.72 -29.23
N ILE A 18 -30.38 -33.64 -28.28
CA ILE A 18 -29.84 -33.51 -26.93
C ILE A 18 -28.31 -33.37 -26.96
N GLY A 19 -27.61 -34.21 -27.74
CA GLY A 19 -26.17 -34.17 -27.92
C GLY A 19 -25.68 -32.81 -28.48
N ASN A 20 -26.37 -32.28 -29.51
CA ASN A 20 -26.02 -31.00 -30.10
C ASN A 20 -26.31 -29.83 -29.10
N CYS A 21 -27.40 -29.90 -28.32
CA CYS A 21 -27.67 -28.91 -27.28
C CYS A 21 -26.59 -28.91 -26.19
N ILE A 22 -26.10 -30.05 -25.75
CA ILE A 22 -25.01 -30.17 -24.77
C ILE A 22 -23.71 -29.53 -25.32
N ILE A 23 -23.37 -29.83 -26.57
CA ILE A 23 -22.20 -29.28 -27.24
C ILE A 23 -22.33 -27.74 -27.34
N LEU A 24 -23.50 -27.23 -27.72
CA LEU A 24 -23.76 -25.80 -27.81
C LEU A 24 -23.58 -25.10 -26.45
N VAL A 25 -24.18 -25.68 -25.40
CA VAL A 25 -24.04 -25.15 -24.02
C VAL A 25 -22.57 -25.16 -23.58
N PHE A 26 -21.83 -26.21 -23.89
CA PHE A 26 -20.39 -26.30 -23.59
C PHE A 26 -19.58 -25.19 -24.28
N PHE A 27 -19.83 -24.90 -25.55
CA PHE A 27 -19.16 -23.80 -26.26
C PHE A 27 -19.55 -22.42 -25.73
N ILE A 28 -20.82 -22.23 -25.31
CA ILE A 28 -21.27 -20.97 -24.67
C ILE A 28 -20.52 -20.77 -23.35
N VAL A 29 -20.41 -21.81 -22.52
CA VAL A 29 -19.70 -21.73 -21.21
C VAL A 29 -18.22 -21.43 -21.42
N ILE A 30 -17.54 -22.09 -22.37
CA ILE A 30 -16.14 -21.78 -22.66
C ILE A 30 -15.99 -20.37 -23.23
N GLY A 31 -16.86 -19.95 -24.14
CA GLY A 31 -16.83 -18.62 -24.72
C GLY A 31 -17.01 -17.52 -23.66
N THR A 32 -17.97 -17.67 -22.75
CA THR A 32 -18.16 -16.73 -21.65
C THR A 32 -16.98 -16.72 -20.69
N MET A 33 -16.39 -17.87 -20.37
CA MET A 33 -15.19 -17.94 -19.52
C MET A 33 -13.99 -17.22 -20.16
N LEU A 34 -13.76 -17.41 -21.44
CA LEU A 34 -12.69 -16.72 -22.17
C LEU A 34 -12.91 -15.21 -22.21
N ILE A 35 -14.14 -14.76 -22.47
CA ILE A 35 -14.48 -13.32 -22.44
C ILE A 35 -14.19 -12.72 -21.05
N LEU A 36 -14.59 -13.40 -19.97
CA LEU A 36 -14.34 -12.95 -18.61
C LEU A 36 -12.83 -12.87 -18.28
N ILE A 37 -12.03 -13.84 -18.74
CA ILE A 37 -10.58 -13.83 -18.57
C ILE A 37 -9.94 -12.66 -19.32
N VAL A 38 -10.32 -12.45 -20.58
CA VAL A 38 -9.82 -11.35 -21.39
C VAL A 38 -10.22 -10.00 -20.79
N TRP A 39 -11.48 -9.86 -20.38
CA TRP A 39 -11.96 -8.64 -19.76
C TRP A 39 -11.24 -8.31 -18.46
N LYS A 40 -11.03 -9.33 -17.59
CA LYS A 40 -10.25 -9.19 -16.37
C LYS A 40 -8.79 -8.78 -16.64
N ASN A 41 -8.17 -9.32 -17.69
CA ASN A 41 -6.82 -8.96 -18.08
C ASN A 41 -6.72 -7.52 -18.61
N ILE A 42 -7.66 -7.09 -19.46
CA ILE A 42 -7.71 -5.73 -20.01
C ILE A 42 -7.94 -4.71 -18.89
N THR A 43 -8.96 -4.92 -18.05
CA THR A 43 -9.25 -4.02 -16.94
C THR A 43 -8.11 -3.96 -15.92
N GLY A 44 -7.47 -5.10 -15.64
CA GLY A 44 -6.29 -5.16 -14.78
C GLY A 44 -5.09 -4.38 -15.33
N ARG A 45 -4.86 -4.40 -16.65
CA ARG A 45 -3.81 -3.60 -17.30
C ARG A 45 -4.14 -2.10 -17.27
N ALA A 46 -5.37 -1.74 -17.57
CA ALA A 46 -5.82 -0.35 -17.55
C ALA A 46 -5.69 0.27 -16.14
N ILE A 47 -6.07 -0.46 -15.09
CA ILE A 47 -5.91 -0.02 -13.70
C ILE A 47 -4.43 0.17 -13.34
N ARG A 48 -3.55 -0.77 -13.72
CA ARG A 48 -2.10 -0.64 -13.47
C ARG A 48 -1.50 0.56 -14.19
N GLU A 49 -1.89 0.81 -15.43
CA GLU A 49 -1.41 1.97 -16.20
C GLU A 49 -1.88 3.29 -15.59
N GLN A 50 -3.14 3.38 -15.17
CA GLN A 50 -3.65 4.54 -14.43
C GLN A 50 -2.89 4.77 -13.12
N GLN A 51 -2.59 3.72 -12.37
CA GLN A 51 -1.79 3.79 -11.15
C GLN A 51 -0.37 4.28 -11.45
N ARG A 52 0.25 3.79 -12.53
CA ARG A 52 1.58 4.23 -12.96
C ARG A 52 1.62 5.72 -13.33
N ILE A 53 0.62 6.19 -14.09
CA ILE A 53 0.51 7.61 -14.44
C ILE A 53 0.28 8.46 -13.20
N ALA A 54 -0.64 8.05 -12.32
CA ALA A 54 -0.88 8.75 -11.05
C ALA A 54 0.39 8.81 -10.17
N MET A 55 1.17 7.73 -10.16
CA MET A 55 2.48 7.68 -9.50
C MET A 55 3.45 8.71 -10.06
N THR A 56 3.64 8.70 -11.38
CA THR A 56 4.57 9.63 -12.03
C THR A 56 4.20 11.09 -11.76
N ASN A 57 2.91 11.42 -11.84
CA ASN A 57 2.42 12.76 -11.57
C ASN A 57 2.61 13.17 -10.10
N ALA A 58 2.32 12.29 -9.16
CA ALA A 58 2.49 12.57 -7.73
C ALA A 58 3.98 12.73 -7.35
N VAL A 59 4.86 11.90 -7.92
CA VAL A 59 6.31 12.02 -7.74
C VAL A 59 6.81 13.35 -8.30
N ALA A 60 6.43 13.69 -9.54
CA ALA A 60 6.81 14.95 -10.16
C ALA A 60 6.35 16.16 -9.32
N HIS A 61 5.13 16.12 -8.80
CA HIS A 61 4.60 17.16 -7.92
C HIS A 61 5.40 17.25 -6.60
N ASN A 62 5.65 16.11 -5.95
CA ASN A 62 6.35 16.05 -4.67
C ASN A 62 7.85 16.39 -4.78
N LEU A 63 8.47 16.21 -5.96
CA LEU A 63 9.83 16.66 -6.25
C LEU A 63 9.87 18.15 -6.58
N LYS A 64 8.84 18.70 -7.22
CA LYS A 64 8.78 20.11 -7.61
C LYS A 64 8.82 21.04 -6.40
N THR A 65 8.13 20.71 -5.32
CA THR A 65 8.06 21.55 -4.12
C THR A 65 9.44 21.76 -3.48
N PRO A 66 10.20 20.73 -3.07
CA PRO A 66 11.53 20.91 -2.51
C PRO A 66 12.49 21.56 -3.52
N LEU A 67 12.37 21.27 -4.81
CA LEU A 67 13.19 21.91 -5.84
C LEU A 67 12.94 23.41 -5.93
N CYS A 68 11.70 23.86 -5.85
CA CYS A 68 11.36 25.29 -5.80
C CYS A 68 11.96 25.96 -4.57
N VAL A 69 11.94 25.31 -3.40
CA VAL A 69 12.55 25.83 -2.17
C VAL A 69 14.08 25.93 -2.33
N ILE A 70 14.73 24.86 -2.82
CA ILE A 70 16.18 24.86 -3.08
C ILE A 70 16.57 26.02 -4.03
N ASN A 71 15.85 26.19 -5.13
CA ASN A 71 16.12 27.26 -6.08
C ASN A 71 15.98 28.63 -5.46
N GLY A 72 14.85 28.91 -4.74
CA GLY A 72 14.62 30.20 -4.09
C GLY A 72 15.66 30.53 -3.02
N PHE A 73 16.05 29.55 -2.19
CA PHE A 73 17.06 29.75 -1.15
C PHE A 73 18.47 29.86 -1.75
N SER A 74 18.76 29.17 -2.85
CA SER A 74 20.03 29.31 -3.58
C SER A 74 20.15 30.69 -4.24
N GLU A 75 19.06 31.24 -4.75
CA GLU A 75 19.00 32.57 -5.34
C GLU A 75 19.24 33.66 -4.28
N ASN A 76 18.56 33.57 -3.15
CA ASN A 76 18.78 34.47 -2.00
C ASN A 76 20.22 34.40 -1.46
N LEU A 77 20.83 33.21 -1.45
CA LEU A 77 22.23 33.03 -1.03
C LEU A 77 23.22 33.69 -2.03
N ARG A 78 22.90 33.65 -3.32
CA ARG A 78 23.72 34.27 -4.38
C ARG A 78 23.64 35.78 -4.35
N GLU A 79 22.47 36.34 -4.15
CA GLU A 79 22.22 37.80 -4.19
C GLU A 79 22.56 38.52 -2.90
N GLU A 80 22.89 37.79 -1.83
CA GLU A 80 23.11 38.32 -0.47
C GLU A 80 21.92 39.17 0.05
N SER A 81 20.76 39.00 -0.58
CA SER A 81 19.58 39.88 -0.40
C SER A 81 18.66 39.46 0.75
N GLY A 82 18.98 38.35 1.45
CA GLY A 82 18.12 37.79 2.47
C GLY A 82 18.38 38.28 3.88
N TYR A 83 17.32 38.35 4.71
CA TYR A 83 17.38 38.71 6.13
C TYR A 83 17.93 37.59 7.03
N LEU A 84 18.19 36.40 6.47
CA LEU A 84 18.63 35.20 7.21
C LEU A 84 20.13 34.98 7.02
N THR A 85 20.75 34.23 7.92
CA THR A 85 22.18 33.88 7.83
C THR A 85 22.47 32.94 6.66
N LYS A 86 23.67 33.04 6.05
CA LYS A 86 24.13 32.10 5.03
C LYS A 86 23.99 30.64 5.48
N GLN A 87 24.27 30.34 6.75
CA GLN A 87 24.14 29.03 7.34
C GLN A 87 22.68 28.52 7.33
N HIS A 88 21.72 29.39 7.58
CA HIS A 88 20.30 29.01 7.52
C HIS A 88 19.88 28.60 6.10
N TYR A 89 20.28 29.37 5.08
CA TYR A 89 20.00 29.02 3.68
C TYR A 89 20.60 27.66 3.29
N ILE A 90 21.86 27.41 3.68
CA ILE A 90 22.54 26.13 3.42
C ILE A 90 21.80 24.99 4.12
N ASN A 91 21.42 25.14 5.38
CA ASN A 91 20.71 24.11 6.14
C ASN A 91 19.38 23.75 5.50
N VAL A 92 18.59 24.75 5.06
CA VAL A 92 17.30 24.48 4.38
C VAL A 92 17.52 23.77 3.05
N ILE A 93 18.52 24.16 2.26
CA ILE A 93 18.84 23.47 1.00
C ILE A 93 19.22 22.02 1.26
N GLN A 94 20.04 21.73 2.27
CA GLN A 94 20.44 20.38 2.65
C GLN A 94 19.26 19.54 3.13
N GLU A 95 18.37 20.13 3.94
CA GLU A 95 17.14 19.47 4.40
C GLU A 95 16.27 19.07 3.22
N GLN A 96 16.03 19.97 2.27
CA GLN A 96 15.22 19.69 1.10
C GLN A 96 15.87 18.64 0.16
N ALA A 97 17.18 18.66 0.02
CA ALA A 97 17.92 17.64 -0.74
C ALA A 97 17.77 16.26 -0.09
N ASN A 98 17.86 16.16 1.24
CA ASN A 98 17.66 14.91 1.97
C ASN A 98 16.21 14.42 1.84
N GLU A 99 15.21 15.31 1.91
CA GLU A 99 13.80 14.94 1.67
C GLU A 99 13.60 14.34 0.27
N MET A 100 14.26 14.91 -0.76
CA MET A 100 14.22 14.38 -2.12
C MET A 100 14.85 12.98 -2.21
N ASP A 101 15.99 12.76 -1.56
CA ASP A 101 16.67 11.45 -1.54
C ASP A 101 15.77 10.37 -0.92
N ILE A 102 15.18 10.66 0.23
CA ILE A 102 14.21 9.76 0.89
C ILE A 102 13.03 9.44 -0.04
N LEU A 103 12.49 10.44 -0.75
CA LEU A 103 11.40 10.23 -1.70
C LEU A 103 11.80 9.29 -2.85
N VAL A 104 12.98 9.52 -3.43
CA VAL A 104 13.53 8.67 -4.52
C VAL A 104 13.71 7.24 -4.03
N HIS A 105 14.29 7.04 -2.84
CA HIS A 105 14.45 5.71 -2.25
C HIS A 105 13.11 4.99 -2.01
N LYS A 106 12.11 5.69 -1.48
CA LYS A 106 10.74 5.14 -1.32
C LYS A 106 10.12 4.72 -2.65
N MET A 107 10.32 5.53 -3.69
CA MET A 107 9.84 5.22 -5.04
C MET A 107 10.54 4.00 -5.65
N LEU A 108 11.86 3.90 -5.52
CA LEU A 108 12.62 2.75 -6.00
C LEU A 108 12.21 1.46 -5.30
N ASN A 109 12.02 1.50 -3.97
CA ASN A 109 11.54 0.36 -3.19
C ASN A 109 10.13 -0.05 -3.63
N PHE A 110 9.22 0.91 -3.82
CA PHE A 110 7.88 0.62 -4.33
C PHE A 110 7.90 0.00 -5.73
N SER A 111 8.72 0.53 -6.64
CA SER A 111 8.87 -0.01 -8.00
C SER A 111 9.43 -1.44 -8.02
N LYS A 112 10.39 -1.75 -7.13
CA LYS A 112 10.91 -3.13 -6.97
C LYS A 112 9.85 -4.09 -6.47
N LEU A 113 9.01 -3.63 -5.53
CA LEU A 113 7.92 -4.44 -4.98
C LEU A 113 6.82 -4.72 -6.01
N GLU A 114 6.52 -3.77 -6.92
CA GLU A 114 5.52 -3.96 -7.99
C GLU A 114 5.95 -4.95 -9.08
N SER A 115 7.24 -5.29 -9.16
CA SER A 115 7.69 -6.29 -10.12
C SER A 115 7.15 -7.66 -9.73
N ASP A 116 6.44 -8.35 -10.64
CA ASP A 116 5.85 -9.69 -10.44
C ASP A 116 6.88 -10.79 -10.08
N SER A 117 8.17 -10.44 -10.00
CA SER A 117 9.30 -11.35 -9.73
C SER A 117 9.85 -11.29 -8.30
N ALA A 118 9.26 -10.51 -7.40
CA ALA A 118 9.73 -10.43 -6.02
C ALA A 118 9.52 -11.77 -5.29
N LYS A 119 10.59 -12.56 -5.19
CA LYS A 119 10.62 -13.78 -4.36
C LYS A 119 10.84 -13.35 -2.91
N LEU A 120 9.94 -13.78 -2.01
CA LEU A 120 10.10 -13.56 -0.58
C LEU A 120 11.27 -14.37 -0.04
N ASN A 121 12.11 -13.72 0.77
CA ASN A 121 13.18 -14.35 1.53
C ASN A 121 12.70 -14.62 2.97
N ILE A 122 11.87 -15.65 3.12
CA ILE A 122 11.25 -15.99 4.41
C ILE A 122 12.30 -16.49 5.38
N LYS A 123 12.41 -15.79 6.54
CA LYS A 123 13.29 -16.14 7.67
C LYS A 123 12.52 -16.08 8.98
N SER A 124 12.98 -16.82 9.98
CA SER A 124 12.50 -16.66 11.36
C SER A 124 13.17 -15.46 12.00
N PHE A 125 12.41 -14.64 12.70
CA PHE A 125 12.92 -13.56 13.55
C PHE A 125 11.93 -13.23 14.66
N ASN A 126 12.45 -12.66 15.74
CA ASN A 126 11.65 -12.28 16.90
C ASN A 126 10.93 -10.95 16.65
N ILE A 127 9.58 -10.99 16.64
CA ILE A 127 8.75 -9.82 16.32
C ILE A 127 8.86 -8.72 17.37
N LYS A 128 8.93 -9.08 18.67
CA LYS A 128 9.04 -8.12 19.75
C LYS A 128 10.33 -7.31 19.65
N THR A 129 11.45 -8.00 19.50
CA THR A 129 12.77 -7.36 19.34
C THR A 129 12.78 -6.41 18.16
N GLU A 130 12.19 -6.81 17.03
CA GLU A 130 12.13 -5.97 15.82
C GLU A 130 11.29 -4.70 16.03
N LEU A 131 10.10 -4.85 16.62
CA LEU A 131 9.23 -3.71 16.92
C LEU A 131 9.84 -2.73 17.93
N GLU A 132 10.50 -3.25 18.98
CA GLU A 132 11.20 -2.43 19.98
C GLU A 132 12.37 -1.66 19.36
N ASN A 133 13.16 -2.29 18.49
CA ASN A 133 14.29 -1.64 17.81
C ASN A 133 13.81 -0.47 16.93
N ILE A 134 12.76 -0.69 16.14
CA ILE A 134 12.21 0.36 15.27
C ILE A 134 11.57 1.48 16.12
N ALA A 135 10.78 1.11 17.14
CA ALA A 135 10.14 2.11 18.00
C ALA A 135 11.18 2.99 18.73
N ASN A 136 12.27 2.40 19.25
CA ASN A 136 13.34 3.14 19.89
C ASN A 136 14.04 4.13 18.93
N LYS A 137 14.27 3.73 17.66
CA LYS A 137 14.79 4.63 16.62
C LYS A 137 13.91 5.88 16.50
N TYR A 138 12.58 5.70 16.41
CA TYR A 138 11.65 6.82 16.24
C TYR A 138 11.41 7.62 17.53
N ASN A 139 11.45 7.01 18.71
CA ASN A 139 11.41 7.72 20.01
C ASN A 139 12.58 8.70 20.16
N ASN A 140 13.75 8.38 19.58
CA ASN A 140 14.93 9.24 19.65
C ASN A 140 14.88 10.45 18.70
N ILE A 141 14.08 10.37 17.62
CA ILE A 141 14.04 11.41 16.58
C ILE A 141 12.71 12.17 16.54
N SER A 142 11.66 11.67 17.17
CA SER A 142 10.33 12.31 17.22
C SER A 142 9.99 12.76 18.62
N SER A 143 9.13 13.78 18.74
CA SER A 143 8.55 14.23 20.02
C SER A 143 7.39 13.33 20.50
N LYS A 144 7.07 12.27 19.78
CA LYS A 144 5.96 11.36 20.11
C LYS A 144 6.48 10.17 20.95
N ASN A 145 5.65 9.71 21.87
CA ASN A 145 5.94 8.54 22.69
C ASN A 145 5.36 7.28 22.02
N ILE A 146 6.22 6.34 21.67
CA ILE A 146 5.81 5.09 21.02
C ILE A 146 5.93 3.95 22.05
N ILE A 147 4.80 3.36 22.38
CA ILE A 147 4.67 2.30 23.37
C ILE A 147 4.47 0.97 22.65
N VAL A 148 5.39 0.01 22.89
CA VAL A 148 5.32 -1.33 22.32
C VAL A 148 4.88 -2.33 23.38
N THR A 149 3.86 -3.13 23.07
CA THR A 149 3.40 -4.27 23.87
C THR A 149 3.31 -5.48 22.96
N ALA A 150 4.27 -6.36 23.01
CA ALA A 150 4.36 -7.49 22.08
C ALA A 150 4.71 -8.80 22.80
N ASP A 151 4.06 -9.89 22.34
CA ASP A 151 4.44 -11.25 22.72
C ASP A 151 5.86 -11.54 22.24
N ASP A 152 6.67 -12.19 23.06
CA ASP A 152 7.99 -12.68 22.71
C ASP A 152 7.84 -13.91 21.82
N LYS A 153 7.79 -13.70 20.51
CA LYS A 153 7.44 -14.73 19.54
C LYS A 153 8.26 -14.64 18.26
N GLU A 154 8.68 -15.81 17.79
CA GLU A 154 9.25 -15.98 16.46
C GLU A 154 8.13 -15.99 15.39
N ILE A 155 8.32 -15.23 14.32
CA ILE A 155 7.46 -15.24 13.13
C ILE A 155 8.27 -15.60 11.89
N PHE A 156 7.60 -16.14 10.86
CA PHE A 156 8.19 -16.51 9.57
C PHE A 156 7.73 -15.53 8.50
N ALA A 157 8.59 -14.62 8.11
CA ALA A 157 8.30 -13.62 7.08
C ALA A 157 9.60 -13.15 6.39
N ASP A 158 9.48 -12.33 5.37
CA ASP A 158 10.63 -11.61 4.81
C ASP A 158 10.97 -10.45 5.76
N LYS A 159 12.07 -10.62 6.51
CA LYS A 159 12.45 -9.68 7.57
C LYS A 159 12.62 -8.25 7.05
N GLU A 160 13.33 -8.08 5.93
CA GLU A 160 13.61 -6.75 5.35
C GLU A 160 12.32 -6.05 4.90
N LEU A 161 11.40 -6.81 4.32
CA LEU A 161 10.09 -6.27 3.91
C LEU A 161 9.20 -5.96 5.12
N MET A 162 9.23 -6.78 6.18
CA MET A 162 8.47 -6.51 7.40
C MET A 162 9.03 -5.30 8.15
N GLU A 163 10.35 -5.12 8.21
CA GLU A 163 10.99 -3.92 8.75
C GLU A 163 10.52 -2.67 8.00
N LEU A 164 10.58 -2.68 6.66
CA LEU A 164 10.07 -1.60 5.81
C LEU A 164 8.58 -1.32 6.05
N LEU A 165 7.77 -2.36 6.27
CA LEU A 165 6.34 -2.23 6.58
C LEU A 165 6.14 -1.54 7.93
N PHE A 166 6.83 -1.98 8.99
CA PHE A 166 6.70 -1.39 10.32
C PHE A 166 7.19 0.07 10.34
N GLU A 167 8.32 0.37 9.68
CA GLU A 167 8.80 1.75 9.55
C GLU A 167 7.76 2.66 8.87
N ASN A 168 7.15 2.22 7.77
CA ASN A 168 6.11 3.01 7.09
C ASN A 168 4.85 3.22 7.95
N LEU A 169 4.46 2.22 8.77
CA LEU A 169 3.32 2.35 9.69
C LEU A 169 3.64 3.31 10.83
N ILE A 170 4.83 3.20 11.44
CA ILE A 170 5.27 4.06 12.54
C ILE A 170 5.44 5.50 12.04
N GLU A 171 6.10 5.71 10.90
CA GLU A 171 6.25 7.04 10.29
C GLU A 171 4.88 7.69 10.04
N ASN A 172 3.93 6.90 9.52
CA ASN A 172 2.56 7.38 9.31
C ASN A 172 1.88 7.77 10.64
N ALA A 173 2.01 6.93 11.67
CA ALA A 173 1.45 7.22 12.98
C ALA A 173 2.11 8.46 13.62
N VAL A 174 3.43 8.61 13.57
CA VAL A 174 4.15 9.81 14.08
C VAL A 174 3.65 11.07 13.39
N LYS A 175 3.48 11.00 12.08
CA LYS A 175 3.11 12.13 11.24
C LYS A 175 1.68 12.64 11.46
N TYR A 176 0.74 11.72 11.65
CA TYR A 176 -0.69 12.03 11.74
C TYR A 176 -1.24 11.97 13.16
N SER A 177 -0.39 11.72 14.17
CA SER A 177 -0.80 11.81 15.58
C SER A 177 -1.00 13.23 16.02
N LYS A 178 -2.03 13.43 16.86
CA LYS A 178 -2.19 14.68 17.62
C LYS A 178 -0.99 14.94 18.51
N ASP A 179 -0.73 16.21 18.78
CA ASP A 179 0.34 16.57 19.72
C ASP A 179 0.07 16.01 21.12
N ASN A 180 1.15 15.62 21.79
CA ASN A 180 1.12 15.02 23.13
C ASN A 180 0.28 13.74 23.25
N SER A 181 0.08 13.00 22.14
CA SER A 181 -0.60 11.72 22.17
C SER A 181 0.37 10.56 21.96
N ASP A 182 0.11 9.42 22.62
CA ASP A 182 0.89 8.21 22.49
C ASP A 182 0.53 7.43 21.22
N ILE A 183 1.55 6.86 20.58
CA ILE A 183 1.39 5.84 19.55
C ILE A 183 1.51 4.48 20.23
N LYS A 184 0.51 3.62 20.05
CA LYS A 184 0.51 2.29 20.66
C LYS A 184 0.69 1.23 19.60
N ILE A 185 1.69 0.37 19.78
CA ILE A 185 1.96 -0.80 18.95
C ILE A 185 1.70 -2.02 19.80
N SER A 186 0.91 -2.97 19.31
CA SER A 186 0.64 -4.22 19.99
C SER A 186 0.78 -5.41 19.04
N PHE A 187 1.34 -6.50 19.56
CA PHE A 187 1.35 -7.80 18.90
C PHE A 187 0.99 -8.89 19.91
N ALA A 188 -0.19 -9.47 19.73
CA ALA A 188 -0.68 -10.56 20.57
C ALA A 188 -1.55 -11.53 19.76
N ASN A 189 -1.47 -12.83 20.01
CA ASN A 189 -2.27 -13.85 19.31
C ASN A 189 -2.16 -13.75 17.78
N ASN A 190 -0.95 -13.50 17.25
CA ASN A 190 -0.68 -13.28 15.82
C ASN A 190 -1.35 -12.02 15.22
N ASN A 191 -1.89 -11.15 16.03
CA ASN A 191 -2.51 -9.91 15.59
C ASN A 191 -1.59 -8.74 15.90
N PHE A 192 -1.13 -8.06 14.85
CA PHE A 192 -0.41 -6.79 14.94
C PHE A 192 -1.41 -5.64 14.85
N ASN A 193 -1.23 -4.64 15.71
CA ASN A 193 -1.94 -3.37 15.65
C ASN A 193 -1.00 -2.21 15.92
N ILE A 194 -1.18 -1.13 15.16
CA ILE A 194 -0.67 0.19 15.49
C ILE A 194 -1.84 1.17 15.61
N SER A 195 -1.83 2.01 16.62
CA SER A 195 -2.89 3.00 16.82
C SER A 195 -2.34 4.35 17.25
N ASN A 196 -2.90 5.40 16.69
CA ASN A 196 -2.58 6.79 17.02
C ASN A 196 -3.86 7.63 17.13
N GLU A 197 -3.83 8.68 17.96
CA GLU A 197 -4.90 9.66 18.01
C GLU A 197 -4.83 10.58 16.80
N CYS A 198 -5.97 10.80 16.15
CA CYS A 198 -6.06 11.68 14.99
C CYS A 198 -7.48 12.29 14.91
N ASP A 199 -7.66 13.20 13.99
CA ASP A 199 -8.98 13.76 13.71
C ASP A 199 -9.91 12.73 13.09
N GLU A 200 -11.21 12.99 13.18
CA GLU A 200 -12.22 12.06 12.70
C GLU A 200 -12.04 11.73 11.22
N ILE A 201 -12.00 10.42 10.95
CA ILE A 201 -11.86 9.87 9.61
C ILE A 201 -13.16 9.18 9.21
N SER A 202 -13.74 9.61 8.08
CA SER A 202 -14.97 9.00 7.58
C SER A 202 -14.76 7.55 7.13
N LYS A 203 -15.79 6.70 7.19
CA LYS A 203 -15.73 5.32 6.66
C LYS A 203 -15.34 5.26 5.19
N LYS A 204 -15.67 6.29 4.41
CA LYS A 204 -15.27 6.39 2.99
C LYS A 204 -13.77 6.64 2.85
N ASP A 205 -13.22 7.47 3.72
CA ASP A 205 -11.80 7.85 3.69
C ASP A 205 -10.91 6.75 4.26
N LEU A 206 -11.35 5.97 5.25
CA LEU A 206 -10.67 4.76 5.72
C LEU A 206 -10.38 3.75 4.60
N LYS A 207 -11.23 3.68 3.57
CA LYS A 207 -10.98 2.84 2.38
C LYS A 207 -10.01 3.48 1.40
N LYS A 208 -9.93 4.82 1.40
CA LYS A 208 -9.07 5.56 0.47
C LYS A 208 -7.61 5.65 0.94
N ILE A 209 -7.32 5.62 2.25
CA ILE A 209 -5.95 5.72 2.77
C ILE A 209 -5.00 4.64 2.23
N TRP A 210 -5.53 3.52 1.76
CA TRP A 210 -4.76 2.43 1.14
C TRP A 210 -4.46 2.62 -0.35
N LYS A 211 -4.99 3.69 -0.96
CA LYS A 211 -4.71 3.98 -2.36
C LYS A 211 -3.41 4.77 -2.46
N PRO A 212 -2.51 4.42 -3.38
CA PRO A 212 -1.28 5.17 -3.59
C PRO A 212 -1.61 6.64 -3.90
N TYR A 213 -0.77 7.54 -3.40
CA TYR A 213 -0.86 9.00 -3.62
C TYR A 213 -2.18 9.65 -3.15
N ASN A 214 -2.99 8.92 -2.39
CA ASN A 214 -4.21 9.49 -1.83
C ASN A 214 -3.89 10.08 -0.45
N ARG A 215 -4.15 11.38 -0.32
CA ARG A 215 -4.10 12.12 0.95
C ARG A 215 -5.51 12.58 1.27
N LEU A 216 -5.83 12.67 2.55
CA LEU A 216 -7.10 13.26 2.97
C LEU A 216 -6.98 14.78 2.78
N GLU A 217 -8.05 15.43 2.29
CA GLU A 217 -8.07 16.89 2.03
C GLU A 217 -7.68 17.72 3.26
N LYS A 218 -7.95 17.20 4.45
CA LYS A 218 -7.58 17.83 5.73
C LYS A 218 -6.06 17.81 6.01
N ASP A 219 -5.32 16.95 5.33
CA ASP A 219 -3.90 16.70 5.58
C ASP A 219 -2.98 17.35 4.52
N GLU A 220 -3.49 18.31 3.74
CA GLU A 220 -2.71 18.96 2.69
C GLU A 220 -1.48 19.70 3.24
N GLU A 221 -1.58 20.24 4.47
CA GLU A 221 -0.46 20.91 5.15
C GLU A 221 0.58 19.91 5.71
N VAL A 222 0.21 18.64 5.93
CA VAL A 222 1.11 17.63 6.48
C VAL A 222 1.97 17.08 5.37
N ARG A 223 3.27 17.42 5.31
CA ARG A 223 4.21 16.98 4.28
C ARG A 223 4.24 15.46 4.13
N GLY A 224 4.13 14.92 2.90
CA GLY A 224 4.28 13.49 2.64
C GLY A 224 3.85 13.03 1.26
N THR A 225 4.38 11.87 0.90
CA THR A 225 4.29 11.31 -0.46
C THR A 225 2.97 10.58 -0.75
N GLY A 226 2.22 10.17 0.31
CA GLY A 226 1.04 9.31 0.16
C GLY A 226 1.36 7.88 -0.32
N ILE A 227 2.65 7.45 -0.28
CA ILE A 227 3.08 6.13 -0.76
C ILE A 227 3.15 5.11 0.39
N GLY A 228 3.41 5.53 1.63
CA GLY A 228 3.72 4.63 2.75
C GLY A 228 2.70 3.52 2.95
N LEU A 229 1.41 3.83 3.09
CA LEU A 229 0.38 2.80 3.27
C LEU A 229 0.18 1.92 2.02
N SER A 230 0.51 2.39 0.83
CA SER A 230 0.49 1.55 -0.36
C SER A 230 1.66 0.55 -0.39
N ILE A 231 2.83 0.92 0.12
CA ILE A 231 3.97 0.01 0.36
C ILE A 231 3.54 -1.08 1.36
N VAL A 232 2.98 -0.68 2.51
CA VAL A 232 2.45 -1.61 3.52
C VAL A 232 1.47 -2.60 2.90
N LYS A 233 0.48 -2.10 2.17
CA LYS A 233 -0.52 -2.95 1.49
C LYS A 233 0.11 -3.93 0.52
N HIS A 234 1.14 -3.50 -0.21
CA HIS A 234 1.83 -4.36 -1.18
C HIS A 234 2.63 -5.46 -0.49
N ILE A 235 3.38 -5.13 0.56
CA ILE A 235 4.13 -6.10 1.37
C ILE A 235 3.20 -7.14 1.99
N LEU A 236 2.08 -6.71 2.58
CA LEU A 236 1.07 -7.61 3.13
C LEU A 236 0.48 -8.53 2.06
N LYS A 237 0.20 -8.00 0.86
CA LYS A 237 -0.27 -8.79 -0.28
C LYS A 237 0.73 -9.86 -0.70
N LEU A 238 2.03 -9.55 -0.75
CA LEU A 238 3.10 -10.52 -1.04
C LEU A 238 3.10 -11.66 0.00
N HIS A 239 2.90 -11.34 1.26
CA HIS A 239 2.78 -12.31 2.36
C HIS A 239 1.38 -12.97 2.46
N ARG A 240 0.45 -12.64 1.53
CA ARG A 240 -0.95 -13.12 1.52
C ARG A 240 -1.75 -12.71 2.77
N ILE A 241 -1.37 -11.63 3.40
CA ILE A 241 -1.98 -11.06 4.59
C ILE A 241 -2.95 -9.94 4.17
N LYS A 242 -4.10 -9.84 4.86
CA LYS A 242 -5.09 -8.78 4.63
C LYS A 242 -5.04 -7.77 5.77
N PRO A 243 -4.80 -6.49 5.51
CA PRO A 243 -4.91 -5.45 6.54
C PRO A 243 -6.37 -5.13 6.83
N TYR A 244 -6.61 -4.65 8.05
CA TYR A 244 -7.83 -3.97 8.42
C TYR A 244 -7.54 -2.59 8.97
N THR A 245 -8.55 -1.74 8.98
CA THR A 245 -8.45 -0.36 9.46
C THR A 245 -9.73 -0.01 10.16
N GLU A 246 -9.61 0.54 11.36
CA GLU A 246 -10.72 0.95 12.18
C GLU A 246 -10.47 2.36 12.74
N TYR A 247 -11.52 3.14 12.89
CA TYR A 247 -11.49 4.40 13.62
C TYR A 247 -12.46 4.30 14.78
N SER A 248 -11.95 4.33 15.99
CA SER A 248 -12.73 4.17 17.22
C SER A 248 -12.11 4.99 18.35
N GLY A 249 -12.95 5.66 19.15
CA GLY A 249 -12.53 6.44 20.32
C GLY A 249 -11.49 7.54 20.02
N GLY A 250 -11.57 8.19 18.84
CA GLY A 250 -10.61 9.24 18.45
C GLY A 250 -9.26 8.69 17.95
N ARG A 251 -9.14 7.39 17.75
CA ARG A 251 -7.91 6.72 17.31
C ARG A 251 -8.10 5.99 15.98
N LEU A 252 -7.14 6.16 15.09
CA LEU A 252 -6.98 5.31 13.93
C LEU A 252 -6.22 4.05 14.35
N ILE A 253 -6.73 2.90 13.98
CA ILE A 253 -6.13 1.59 14.21
C ILE A 253 -5.88 0.94 12.86
N ILE A 254 -4.64 0.52 12.61
CA ILE A 254 -4.26 -0.28 11.44
C ILE A 254 -3.70 -1.59 11.97
N GLY A 255 -4.25 -2.70 11.48
CA GLY A 255 -3.83 -4.02 11.95
C GLY A 255 -3.91 -5.10 10.87
N PHE A 256 -3.32 -6.26 11.20
CA PHE A 256 -3.32 -7.46 10.37
C PHE A 256 -2.93 -8.71 11.19
N TYR A 257 -3.28 -9.88 10.68
CA TYR A 257 -2.93 -11.18 11.27
C TYR A 257 -1.79 -11.81 10.49
N ILE A 258 -0.74 -12.27 11.21
CA ILE A 258 0.42 -12.99 10.66
C ILE A 258 0.25 -14.49 10.87
#